data_9d512a1e253138dfe264ba381afc9adf
#
_entry.id   9d512a1e253138dfe264ba381afc9adf
#
_cell.length_a   1.000
_cell.length_b   1.000
_cell.length_c   1.000
_cell.angle_alpha   90.00
_cell.angle_beta   90.00
_cell.angle_gamma   90.00
#
_symmetry.space_group_name_H-M   'P 1'
#
loop_
_entity.id
_entity.type
_entity.pdbx_description
1 polymer ?
#
loop_
_entity_poly.entity_id
_entity_poly.type
_entity_poly.pdbx_seq_one_letter_code
_entity_poly.pdbx_strand_id
1 'polypeptide(L)'
;MLILKNVYKKKSDLKAKEIEPLLDGLVWLKEFRVSNRNAISALNTILGNENLDRVKGAKSVHVNFFTHKKTEFSVIMDSLDEIIRILELNDSEIEFTWDTSAKYFESLTRIAIIAKID
;
A
#
# COMPACT_ATOMS: atom_id res chain seq x y z
N MET A 1 -0.55 11.60 15.40
CA MET A 1 -0.89 10.22 15.78
C MET A 1 -1.20 9.39 14.54
N LEU A 2 -0.63 8.21 14.45
CA LEU A 2 -0.91 7.28 13.37
C LEU A 2 -2.27 6.61 13.58
N ILE A 3 -3.11 6.66 12.57
CA ILE A 3 -4.41 5.96 12.59
C ILE A 3 -4.36 4.90 11.50
N LEU A 4 -4.45 3.64 11.91
CA LEU A 4 -4.42 2.50 10.99
C LEU A 4 -5.80 1.84 10.97
N LYS A 5 -6.39 1.78 9.78
CA LYS A 5 -7.66 1.10 9.55
C LYS A 5 -7.44 -0.14 8.71
N ASN A 6 -7.91 -1.27 9.20
CA ASN A 6 -7.81 -2.54 8.49
C ASN A 6 -9.09 -2.79 7.70
N VAL A 7 -8.95 -2.92 6.39
CA VAL A 7 -10.10 -3.18 5.52
C VAL A 7 -9.76 -4.37 4.63
N TYR A 8 -10.53 -5.45 4.80
CA TYR A 8 -10.40 -6.65 3.98
C TYR A 8 -11.50 -6.65 2.93
N LYS A 9 -11.13 -6.41 1.68
CA LYS A 9 -12.07 -6.43 0.57
C LYS A 9 -11.53 -7.26 -0.58
N LYS A 10 -12.42 -7.89 -1.32
CA LYS A 10 -12.06 -8.51 -2.59
C LYS A 10 -11.80 -7.43 -3.62
N LYS A 11 -10.97 -7.74 -4.62
CA LYS A 11 -10.67 -6.79 -5.70
C LYS A 11 -11.92 -6.20 -6.35
N SER A 12 -12.95 -7.03 -6.51
CA SER A 12 -14.22 -6.61 -7.10
C SER A 12 -14.96 -5.56 -6.26
N ASP A 13 -14.61 -5.45 -4.98
CA ASP A 13 -15.23 -4.48 -4.08
C ASP A 13 -14.55 -3.11 -4.13
N LEU A 14 -13.37 -3.02 -4.74
CA LEU A 14 -12.61 -1.77 -4.90
C LEU A 14 -13.09 -1.05 -6.16
N LYS A 15 -14.27 -0.46 -6.07
CA LYS A 15 -14.85 0.30 -7.17
C LYS A 15 -14.30 1.72 -7.18
N ALA A 16 -14.32 2.35 -8.36
CA ALA A 16 -13.84 3.72 -8.51
C ALA A 16 -14.44 4.67 -7.48
N LYS A 17 -15.72 4.55 -7.20
CA LYS A 17 -16.39 5.42 -6.23
C LYS A 17 -15.90 5.24 -4.78
N GLU A 18 -15.32 4.09 -4.45
CA GLU A 18 -14.79 3.84 -3.10
C GLU A 18 -13.43 4.50 -2.88
N ILE A 19 -12.65 4.61 -3.95
CA ILE A 19 -11.35 5.29 -3.89
C ILE A 19 -11.42 6.74 -4.36
N GLU A 20 -12.56 7.14 -4.93
CA GLU A 20 -12.78 8.49 -5.43
C GLU A 20 -12.49 9.59 -4.39
N PRO A 21 -12.91 9.45 -3.13
CA PRO A 21 -12.56 10.45 -2.12
C PRO A 21 -11.06 10.61 -1.90
N LEU A 22 -10.27 9.55 -2.13
CA LEU A 22 -8.82 9.61 -2.04
C LEU A 22 -8.20 10.30 -3.25
N LEU A 23 -8.92 10.31 -4.38
CA LEU A 23 -8.48 10.95 -5.61
C LEU A 23 -8.90 12.40 -5.71
N ASP A 24 -9.70 12.88 -4.74
CA ASP A 24 -10.11 14.28 -4.67
C ASP A 24 -8.91 15.11 -4.23
N GLY A 25 -8.53 16.06 -5.08
CA GLY A 25 -7.36 16.88 -4.87
C GLY A 25 -6.11 16.26 -5.49
N LEU A 26 -4.95 16.64 -4.97
CA LEU A 26 -3.66 16.18 -5.50
C LEU A 26 -3.24 14.89 -4.81
N VAL A 27 -3.01 13.86 -5.60
CA VAL A 27 -2.60 12.54 -5.09
C VAL A 27 -1.34 12.05 -5.78
N TRP A 28 -0.61 11.20 -5.06
CA TRP A 28 0.50 10.43 -5.59
C TRP A 28 0.07 8.97 -5.65
N LEU A 29 0.28 8.35 -6.80
CA LEU A 29 -0.08 6.95 -7.01
C LEU A 29 1.15 6.18 -7.47
N LYS A 30 1.44 5.07 -6.82
CA LYS A 30 2.52 4.17 -7.21
C LYS A 30 2.03 2.73 -7.10
N GLU A 31 2.21 1.97 -8.17
CA GLU A 31 1.90 0.55 -8.21
C GLU A 31 3.15 -0.22 -8.60
N PHE A 32 3.43 -1.31 -7.88
CA PHE A 32 4.61 -2.13 -8.13
C PHE A 32 4.42 -3.53 -7.56
N ARG A 33 5.36 -4.42 -7.86
CA ARG A 33 5.38 -5.78 -7.33
C ARG A 33 6.67 -6.03 -6.58
N VAL A 34 6.57 -6.81 -5.50
CA VAL A 34 7.73 -7.22 -4.71
C VAL A 34 7.73 -8.74 -4.57
N SER A 35 8.92 -9.31 -4.52
CA SER A 35 9.07 -10.72 -4.17
C SER A 35 8.79 -10.90 -2.68
N ASN A 36 7.97 -11.87 -2.32
CA ASN A 36 7.65 -12.13 -0.90
C ASN A 36 8.89 -12.49 -0.08
N ARG A 37 9.92 -13.05 -0.73
CA ARG A 37 11.18 -13.41 -0.07
C ARG A 37 12.02 -12.19 0.29
N ASN A 38 11.88 -11.08 -0.46
CA ASN A 38 12.71 -9.89 -0.32
C ASN A 38 11.86 -8.62 -0.26
N ALA A 39 10.64 -8.70 0.27
CA ALA A 39 9.68 -7.60 0.21
C ALA A 39 10.24 -6.30 0.79
N ILE A 40 10.86 -6.35 1.96
CA ILE A 40 11.41 -5.16 2.62
C ILE A 40 12.53 -4.53 1.78
N SER A 41 13.47 -5.35 1.31
CA SER A 41 14.56 -4.89 0.46
C SER A 41 14.06 -4.28 -0.85
N ALA A 42 13.09 -4.94 -1.48
CA ALA A 42 12.48 -4.47 -2.73
C ALA A 42 11.75 -3.14 -2.52
N LEU A 43 11.00 -3.00 -1.43
CA LEU A 43 10.32 -1.75 -1.08
C LEU A 43 11.30 -0.60 -0.94
N ASN A 44 12.40 -0.81 -0.22
CA ASN A 44 13.42 0.21 -0.04
C ASN A 44 14.04 0.63 -1.37
N THR A 45 14.30 -0.32 -2.26
CA THR A 45 14.88 -0.03 -3.57
C THR A 45 13.89 0.74 -4.45
N ILE A 46 12.66 0.26 -4.54
CA ILE A 46 11.65 0.86 -5.42
C ILE A 46 11.29 2.27 -4.96
N LEU A 47 10.97 2.43 -3.68
CA LEU A 47 10.59 3.72 -3.13
C LEU A 47 11.77 4.66 -3.00
N GLY A 48 12.97 4.13 -2.77
CA GLY A 48 14.20 4.93 -2.71
C GLY A 48 14.57 5.59 -4.02
N ASN A 49 14.07 5.08 -5.16
CA ASN A 49 14.30 5.66 -6.48
C ASN A 49 13.29 6.75 -6.84
N GLU A 50 12.31 7.00 -5.96
CA GLU A 50 11.29 8.01 -6.18
C GLU A 50 11.61 9.29 -5.43
N ASN A 51 11.14 10.42 -5.96
CA ASN A 51 11.16 11.66 -5.21
C ASN A 51 9.96 11.68 -4.26
N LEU A 52 10.21 11.46 -2.98
CA LEU A 52 9.17 11.34 -1.97
C LEU A 52 8.94 12.63 -1.16
N ASP A 53 9.59 13.73 -1.52
CA ASP A 53 9.53 14.97 -0.72
C ASP A 53 8.11 15.47 -0.49
N ARG A 54 7.23 15.29 -1.47
CA ARG A 54 5.83 15.72 -1.36
C ARG A 54 4.91 14.64 -0.78
N VAL A 55 5.40 13.42 -0.67
CA VAL A 55 4.61 12.28 -0.18
C VAL A 55 4.85 12.02 1.29
N LYS A 56 6.07 12.27 1.77
CA LYS A 56 6.42 12.06 3.17
C LYS A 56 5.51 12.88 4.07
N GLY A 57 4.96 12.22 5.07
CA GLY A 57 4.04 12.86 6.01
C GLY A 57 2.65 13.12 5.43
N ALA A 58 2.29 12.47 4.33
CA ALA A 58 0.96 12.62 3.74
C ALA A 58 -0.14 12.37 4.78
N LYS A 59 -1.20 13.16 4.74
CA LYS A 59 -2.27 13.10 5.75
C LYS A 59 -3.12 11.83 5.64
N SER A 60 -3.28 11.32 4.42
CA SER A 60 -4.13 10.18 4.17
C SER A 60 -3.48 9.28 3.12
N VAL A 61 -3.38 8.00 3.43
CA VAL A 61 -2.76 7.02 2.54
C VAL A 61 -3.62 5.76 2.51
N HIS A 62 -3.82 5.25 1.32
CA HIS A 62 -4.49 3.97 1.10
C HIS A 62 -3.51 3.02 0.43
N VAL A 63 -3.34 1.83 1.00
CA VAL A 63 -2.43 0.81 0.46
C VAL A 63 -3.23 -0.43 0.13
N ASN A 64 -3.16 -0.85 -1.12
CA ASN A 64 -3.83 -2.07 -1.58
C ASN A 64 -2.78 -3.16 -1.79
N PHE A 65 -3.03 -4.33 -1.18
CA PHE A 65 -2.20 -5.51 -1.37
C PHE A 65 -2.99 -6.55 -2.16
N PHE A 66 -2.37 -7.08 -3.20
CA PHE A 66 -2.94 -8.14 -4.03
C PHE A 66 -2.00 -9.33 -4.00
N THR A 67 -2.43 -10.41 -3.37
CA THR A 67 -1.58 -11.58 -3.15
C THR A 67 -2.28 -12.89 -3.50
N HIS A 68 -1.46 -13.92 -3.69
CA HIS A 68 -2.00 -15.28 -3.73
C HIS A 68 -2.62 -15.61 -2.36
N LYS A 69 -3.68 -16.43 -2.38
CA LYS A 69 -4.42 -16.81 -1.16
C LYS A 69 -3.56 -17.50 -0.10
N LYS A 70 -2.39 -18.06 -0.49
CA LYS A 70 -1.46 -18.71 0.41
C LYS A 70 -0.44 -17.76 1.05
N THR A 71 -0.43 -16.51 0.64
CA THR A 71 0.51 -15.53 1.20
C THR A 71 0.19 -15.31 2.68
N GLU A 72 1.23 -15.32 3.51
CA GLU A 72 1.07 -15.13 4.94
C GLU A 72 0.78 -13.66 5.28
N PHE A 73 -0.02 -13.46 6.30
CA PHE A 73 -0.39 -12.12 6.77
C PHE A 73 0.84 -11.30 7.20
N SER A 74 1.87 -11.96 7.73
CA SER A 74 3.09 -11.30 8.14
C SER A 74 3.76 -10.54 7.00
N VAL A 75 3.70 -11.06 5.77
CA VAL A 75 4.26 -10.38 4.59
C VAL A 75 3.56 -9.04 4.38
N ILE A 76 2.25 -9.01 4.55
CA ILE A 76 1.45 -7.79 4.40
C ILE A 76 1.79 -6.79 5.48
N MET A 77 1.82 -7.22 6.74
CA MET A 77 2.08 -6.32 7.87
C MET A 77 3.51 -5.77 7.85
N ASP A 78 4.49 -6.62 7.54
CA ASP A 78 5.88 -6.16 7.44
C ASP A 78 6.06 -5.15 6.31
N SER A 79 5.40 -5.39 5.17
CA SER A 79 5.43 -4.46 4.04
C SER A 79 4.75 -3.14 4.39
N LEU A 80 3.61 -3.20 5.07
CA LEU A 80 2.88 -2.00 5.48
C LEU A 80 3.71 -1.17 6.46
N ASP A 81 4.32 -1.82 7.46
CA ASP A 81 5.18 -1.14 8.44
C ASP A 81 6.36 -0.45 7.75
N GLU A 82 6.95 -1.09 6.75
CA GLU A 82 8.05 -0.50 6.00
C GLU A 82 7.61 0.70 5.17
N ILE A 83 6.45 0.63 4.54
CA ILE A 83 5.87 1.76 3.80
C ILE A 83 5.63 2.94 4.74
N ILE A 84 5.07 2.68 5.91
CA ILE A 84 4.84 3.71 6.94
C ILE A 84 6.16 4.38 7.32
N ARG A 85 7.20 3.59 7.51
CA ARG A 85 8.53 4.11 7.86
C ARG A 85 9.13 4.95 6.74
N ILE A 86 9.11 4.43 5.52
CA ILE A 86 9.74 5.11 4.36
C ILE A 86 9.02 6.44 4.07
N LEU A 87 7.71 6.45 4.14
CA LEU A 87 6.91 7.64 3.84
C LEU A 87 6.69 8.55 5.06
N GLU A 88 7.24 8.19 6.22
CA GLU A 88 7.16 8.99 7.45
C GLU A 88 5.71 9.33 7.82
N LEU A 89 4.87 8.31 7.89
CA LEU A 89 3.42 8.47 8.08
C LEU A 89 3.00 8.43 9.56
N ASN A 90 3.74 9.10 10.43
CA ASN A 90 3.52 9.03 11.88
C ASN A 90 2.20 9.68 12.34
N ASP A 91 1.73 10.67 11.62
CA ASP A 91 0.50 11.41 11.94
C ASP A 91 -0.57 11.24 10.85
N SER A 92 -0.48 10.18 10.08
CA SER A 92 -1.32 9.96 8.91
C SER A 92 -2.49 9.03 9.23
N GLU A 93 -3.58 9.20 8.51
CA GLU A 93 -4.66 8.24 8.47
C GLU A 93 -4.35 7.22 7.38
N ILE A 94 -4.27 5.94 7.73
CA ILE A 94 -3.89 4.87 6.81
C ILE A 94 -4.97 3.82 6.76
N GLU A 95 -5.43 3.51 5.56
CA GLU A 95 -6.29 2.36 5.30
C GLU A 95 -5.53 1.38 4.43
N PHE A 96 -5.74 0.09 4.67
CA PHE A 96 -5.23 -0.89 3.73
C PHE A 96 -6.29 -1.93 3.39
N THR A 97 -6.19 -2.46 2.17
CA THR A 97 -7.00 -3.58 1.72
C THR A 97 -6.07 -4.73 1.34
N TRP A 98 -6.54 -5.93 1.55
CA TRP A 98 -5.82 -7.15 1.18
C TRP A 98 -6.75 -8.03 0.37
N ASP A 99 -6.51 -8.07 -0.93
CA ASP A 99 -7.27 -8.90 -1.87
C ASP A 99 -6.45 -10.14 -2.19
N THR A 100 -7.07 -11.31 -2.03
CA THR A 100 -6.41 -12.59 -2.25
C THR A 100 -7.10 -13.38 -3.36
N SER A 101 -6.31 -14.11 -4.14
CA SER A 101 -6.83 -14.95 -5.20
C SER A 101 -5.84 -16.05 -5.53
N ALA A 102 -6.35 -17.23 -5.89
CA ALA A 102 -5.53 -18.31 -6.41
C ALA A 102 -4.93 -17.99 -7.78
N LYS A 103 -5.42 -16.92 -8.43
CA LYS A 103 -4.93 -16.48 -9.75
C LYS A 103 -3.70 -15.60 -9.67
N TYR A 104 -3.36 -15.05 -8.50
CA TYR A 104 -2.15 -14.26 -8.33
C TYR A 104 -0.94 -15.18 -8.16
N PHE A 105 0.26 -14.66 -8.46
CA PHE A 105 1.49 -15.42 -8.28
C PHE A 105 1.78 -15.66 -6.81
N GLU A 106 2.15 -16.90 -6.44
CA GLU A 106 2.43 -17.26 -5.05
C GLU A 106 3.62 -16.52 -4.46
N SER A 107 4.60 -16.19 -5.29
CA SER A 107 5.87 -15.59 -4.84
C SER A 107 5.90 -14.07 -4.85
N LEU A 108 4.85 -13.43 -5.35
CA LEU A 108 4.81 -11.98 -5.55
C LEU A 108 3.65 -11.35 -4.81
N THR A 109 3.88 -10.14 -4.31
CA THR A 109 2.83 -9.26 -3.79
C THR A 109 2.79 -8.03 -4.68
N ARG A 110 1.62 -7.72 -5.19
CA ARG A 110 1.37 -6.47 -5.91
C ARG A 110 0.87 -5.44 -4.91
N ILE A 111 1.46 -4.26 -4.95
CA ILE A 111 1.16 -3.19 -4.00
C ILE A 111 0.78 -1.93 -4.79
N ALA A 112 -0.31 -1.28 -4.38
CA ALA A 112 -0.69 0.01 -4.92
C ALA A 112 -0.82 0.98 -3.75
N ILE A 113 -0.10 2.10 -3.82
CA ILE A 113 -0.10 3.14 -2.79
C ILE A 113 -0.74 4.39 -3.37
N ILE A 114 -1.76 4.91 -2.69
CA ILE A 114 -2.43 6.16 -3.04
C ILE A 114 -2.26 7.10 -1.86
N ALA A 115 -1.53 8.20 -2.06
CA ALA A 115 -1.27 9.17 -1.00
C ALA A 115 -1.88 10.52 -1.37
N LYS A 116 -2.61 11.10 -0.44
CA LYS A 116 -3.17 12.45 -0.60
C LYS A 116 -2.12 13.46 -0.13
N ILE A 117 -1.66 14.32 -1.03
CA ILE A 117 -0.50 15.18 -0.80
C ILE A 117 -0.83 16.69 -0.74
N ASP A 118 -2.10 17.03 -0.76
CA ASP A 118 -2.51 18.43 -0.59
C ASP A 118 -3.31 18.66 0.70
#